data_3e0f731a8cbc7abc50b306f1b6cc7f36
#
_entry.id   3e0f731a8cbc7abc50b306f1b6cc7f36
#
_cell.length_a   1.000
_cell.length_b   1.000
_cell.length_c   1.000
_cell.angle_alpha   90.00
_cell.angle_beta   90.00
_cell.angle_gamma   90.00
#
_symmetry.space_group_name_H-M   'P 1'
#
loop_
_entity.id
_entity.type
_entity.pdbx_description
1 polymer ?
#
loop_
_entity_poly.entity_id
_entity_poly.type
_entity_poly.pdbx_seq_one_letter_code
_entity_poly.pdbx_strand_id
1 'polypeptide(L)'
;MRNLLGGKGANLAEMTNLGLPVPQGFTITTEACTQYYEDGRQINDEIMAQIMEAITKMEGVTGKKFGDKENPLLVSVRSGARASMPGMMDTILNLGLNEDVVNVLAEKSGNARWAWDCYRRFIQMYSDVVMEVGKKYFEELIDKMKADRGVKLDVELTAEDLHELAEQFKAEYKAKIGADFPTDPKEQLMGAIKAVFRSWDNPRANVYRRDNDI
;
A
#
# COMPACT_ATOMS: atom_id res chain seq x y z
N MET A 1 -2.11 -15.90 -20.38
CA MET A 1 -1.83 -14.61 -19.68
C MET A 1 -2.57 -14.47 -18.35
N ARG A 2 -3.88 -14.70 -18.28
CA ARG A 2 -4.67 -14.54 -17.04
C ARG A 2 -4.19 -15.42 -15.88
N ASN A 3 -3.72 -16.63 -16.16
CA ASN A 3 -3.16 -17.50 -15.11
C ASN A 3 -1.88 -16.96 -14.50
N LEU A 4 -1.05 -16.29 -15.29
CA LEU A 4 0.24 -15.74 -14.87
C LEU A 4 0.11 -14.35 -14.23
N LEU A 5 -0.68 -13.48 -14.85
CA LEU A 5 -0.80 -12.06 -14.44
C LEU A 5 -1.97 -11.80 -13.48
N GLY A 6 -2.81 -12.81 -13.24
CA GLY A 6 -4.09 -12.60 -12.58
C GLY A 6 -5.09 -11.85 -13.47
N GLY A 7 -6.34 -11.74 -13.04
CA GLY A 7 -7.39 -11.07 -13.81
C GLY A 7 -7.11 -9.58 -14.02
N LYS A 8 -6.72 -8.87 -12.96
CA LYS A 8 -6.43 -7.43 -13.05
C LYS A 8 -5.20 -7.13 -13.91
N GLY A 9 -4.11 -7.89 -13.72
CA GLY A 9 -2.88 -7.70 -14.49
C GLY A 9 -3.08 -7.98 -15.97
N ALA A 10 -3.79 -9.04 -16.31
CA ALA A 10 -4.11 -9.38 -17.71
C ALA A 10 -4.96 -8.30 -18.38
N ASN A 11 -5.98 -7.79 -17.70
CA ASN A 11 -6.81 -6.71 -18.24
C ASN A 11 -6.01 -5.42 -18.45
N LEU A 12 -5.14 -5.04 -17.50
CA LEU A 12 -4.29 -3.86 -17.65
C LEU A 12 -3.32 -4.00 -18.84
N ALA A 13 -2.74 -5.18 -19.02
CA ALA A 13 -1.87 -5.46 -20.16
C ALA A 13 -2.62 -5.34 -21.49
N GLU A 14 -3.84 -5.88 -21.58
CA GLU A 14 -4.68 -5.78 -22.76
C GLU A 14 -5.07 -4.32 -23.05
N MET A 15 -5.51 -3.57 -22.03
CA MET A 15 -5.82 -2.16 -22.18
C MET A 15 -4.61 -1.35 -22.68
N THR A 16 -3.41 -1.64 -22.19
CA THR A 16 -2.17 -1.01 -22.64
C THR A 16 -1.90 -1.33 -24.12
N ASN A 17 -2.06 -2.59 -24.52
CA ASN A 17 -1.88 -3.02 -25.89
C ASN A 17 -2.88 -2.38 -26.87
N LEU A 18 -4.08 -2.06 -26.39
CA LEU A 18 -5.12 -1.34 -27.14
C LEU A 18 -4.87 0.17 -27.21
N GLY A 19 -3.80 0.68 -26.58
CA GLY A 19 -3.47 2.10 -26.57
C GLY A 19 -4.32 2.93 -25.61
N LEU A 20 -5.03 2.31 -24.68
CA LEU A 20 -5.79 3.03 -23.66
C LEU A 20 -4.86 3.65 -22.63
N PRO A 21 -5.23 4.80 -22.03
CA PRO A 21 -4.41 5.47 -21.02
C PRO A 21 -4.42 4.66 -19.70
N VAL A 22 -3.41 3.83 -19.53
CA VAL A 22 -3.17 3.05 -18.31
C VAL A 22 -2.04 3.68 -17.51
N PRO A 23 -2.19 3.93 -16.20
CA PRO A 23 -1.11 4.39 -15.36
C PRO A 23 0.11 3.45 -15.42
N GLN A 24 1.31 4.00 -15.31
CA GLN A 24 2.53 3.20 -15.29
C GLN A 24 2.53 2.24 -14.11
N GLY A 25 2.94 1.01 -14.36
CA GLY A 25 2.95 -0.05 -13.36
C GLY A 25 3.54 -1.33 -13.91
N PHE A 26 3.62 -2.34 -13.05
CA PHE A 26 4.05 -3.69 -13.42
C PHE A 26 3.27 -4.72 -12.60
N THR A 27 3.30 -5.95 -13.07
CA THR A 27 2.66 -7.08 -12.40
C THR A 27 3.72 -8.04 -11.87
N ILE A 28 3.64 -8.35 -10.57
CA ILE A 28 4.35 -9.47 -9.97
C ILE A 28 3.51 -10.71 -10.22
N THR A 29 4.09 -11.72 -10.84
CA THR A 29 3.35 -12.86 -11.36
C THR A 29 2.86 -13.82 -10.27
N THR A 30 1.90 -14.66 -10.64
CA THR A 30 1.44 -15.75 -9.76
C THR A 30 2.55 -16.76 -9.46
N GLU A 31 3.48 -16.97 -10.41
CA GLU A 31 4.67 -17.81 -10.20
C GLU A 31 5.57 -17.28 -9.09
N ALA A 32 5.75 -15.97 -9.00
CA ALA A 32 6.49 -15.36 -7.90
C ALA A 32 5.81 -15.59 -6.54
N CYS A 33 4.48 -15.57 -6.50
CA CYS A 33 3.73 -15.92 -5.30
C CYS A 33 3.94 -17.40 -4.91
N THR A 34 3.90 -18.30 -5.87
CA THR A 34 4.19 -19.73 -5.65
C THR A 34 5.60 -19.91 -5.09
N GLN A 35 6.59 -19.28 -5.71
CA GLN A 35 7.98 -19.33 -5.26
C GLN A 35 8.17 -18.78 -3.83
N TYR A 36 7.44 -17.72 -3.47
CA TYR A 36 7.43 -17.19 -2.11
C TYR A 36 7.06 -18.26 -1.07
N TYR A 37 6.05 -19.10 -1.37
CA TYR A 37 5.67 -20.19 -0.45
C TYR A 37 6.66 -21.34 -0.45
N GLU A 38 7.22 -21.70 -1.61
CA GLU A 38 8.26 -22.73 -1.73
C GLU A 38 9.54 -22.34 -0.98
N ASP A 39 9.89 -21.06 -0.99
CA ASP A 39 11.04 -20.49 -0.27
C ASP A 39 10.74 -20.22 1.23
N GLY A 40 9.72 -20.83 1.80
CA GLY A 40 9.37 -20.69 3.22
C GLY A 40 8.83 -19.30 3.57
N ARG A 41 8.02 -18.72 2.71
CA ARG A 41 7.42 -17.37 2.84
C ARG A 41 8.49 -16.27 2.85
N GLN A 42 9.46 -16.41 1.98
CA GLN A 42 10.50 -15.44 1.73
C GLN A 42 10.49 -15.01 0.25
N ILE A 43 10.79 -13.74 -0.01
CA ILE A 43 11.02 -13.24 -1.36
C ILE A 43 12.51 -13.43 -1.64
N ASN A 44 12.86 -14.27 -2.64
CA ASN A 44 14.24 -14.53 -2.97
C ASN A 44 14.91 -13.34 -3.67
N ASP A 45 16.24 -13.38 -3.77
CA ASP A 45 17.03 -12.26 -4.31
C ASP A 45 16.74 -11.98 -5.79
N GLU A 46 16.40 -13.01 -6.57
CA GLU A 46 16.04 -12.86 -7.99
C GLU A 46 14.72 -12.09 -8.15
N ILE A 47 13.70 -12.47 -7.41
CA ILE A 47 12.40 -11.77 -7.42
C ILE A 47 12.58 -10.33 -6.93
N MET A 48 13.35 -10.13 -5.87
CA MET A 48 13.68 -8.81 -5.33
C MET A 48 14.36 -7.94 -6.40
N ALA A 49 15.36 -8.47 -7.11
CA ALA A 49 16.08 -7.75 -8.15
C ALA A 49 15.15 -7.35 -9.30
N GLN A 50 14.25 -8.24 -9.73
CA GLN A 50 13.26 -7.94 -10.77
C GLN A 50 12.27 -6.85 -10.34
N ILE A 51 11.82 -6.86 -9.09
CA ILE A 51 10.96 -5.80 -8.53
C ILE A 51 11.68 -4.46 -8.58
N MET A 52 12.92 -4.41 -8.13
CA MET A 52 13.71 -3.17 -8.12
C MET A 52 14.02 -2.65 -9.53
N GLU A 53 14.27 -3.55 -10.49
CA GLU A 53 14.42 -3.18 -11.89
C GLU A 53 13.12 -2.58 -12.47
N ALA A 54 11.97 -3.16 -12.16
CA ALA A 54 10.67 -2.65 -12.58
C ALA A 54 10.37 -1.27 -11.99
N ILE A 55 10.71 -1.02 -10.72
CA ILE A 55 10.62 0.30 -10.09
C ILE A 55 11.52 1.31 -10.82
N THR A 56 12.75 0.94 -11.15
CA THR A 56 13.67 1.79 -11.90
C THR A 56 13.11 2.17 -13.29
N LYS A 57 12.46 1.24 -13.98
CA LYS A 57 11.77 1.52 -15.24
C LYS A 57 10.62 2.50 -15.05
N MET A 58 9.81 2.34 -14.02
CA MET A 58 8.73 3.28 -13.69
C MET A 58 9.27 4.68 -13.41
N GLU A 59 10.36 4.79 -12.66
CA GLU A 59 11.03 6.05 -12.38
C GLU A 59 11.47 6.74 -13.69
N GLY A 60 12.07 6.00 -14.62
CA GLY A 60 12.47 6.51 -15.92
C GLY A 60 11.32 7.02 -16.78
N VAL A 61 10.18 6.33 -16.78
CA VAL A 61 8.99 6.71 -17.56
C VAL A 61 8.25 7.89 -16.93
N THR A 62 8.11 7.91 -15.61
CA THR A 62 7.36 8.95 -14.90
C THR A 62 8.14 10.22 -14.65
N GLY A 63 9.47 10.17 -14.71
CA GLY A 63 10.35 11.26 -14.30
C GLY A 63 10.35 11.52 -12.79
N LYS A 64 9.76 10.64 -12.01
CA LYS A 64 9.69 10.70 -10.54
C LYS A 64 10.55 9.59 -9.96
N LYS A 65 11.00 9.77 -8.72
CA LYS A 65 11.87 8.80 -8.06
C LYS A 65 11.28 8.31 -6.75
N PHE A 66 11.29 6.99 -6.57
CA PHE A 66 10.78 6.34 -5.36
C PHE A 66 11.67 6.66 -4.16
N GLY A 67 11.10 7.32 -3.15
CA GLY A 67 11.83 7.79 -1.96
C GLY A 67 12.58 9.12 -2.14
N ASP A 68 12.40 9.81 -3.26
CA ASP A 68 13.02 11.11 -3.48
C ASP A 68 12.36 12.22 -2.65
N LYS A 69 13.20 13.16 -2.22
CA LYS A 69 12.76 14.34 -1.45
C LYS A 69 12.37 15.52 -2.33
N GLU A 70 12.67 15.48 -3.62
CA GLU A 70 12.38 16.58 -4.56
C GLU A 70 11.19 16.27 -5.47
N ASN A 71 11.18 15.10 -6.08
CA ASN A 71 10.11 14.65 -6.97
C ASN A 71 9.73 13.21 -6.69
N PRO A 72 9.01 12.94 -5.58
CA PRO A 72 8.74 11.60 -5.13
C PRO A 72 7.76 10.85 -6.03
N LEU A 73 8.07 9.59 -6.33
CA LEU A 73 7.14 8.62 -6.89
C LEU A 73 6.39 7.95 -5.73
N LEU A 74 5.07 7.97 -5.78
CA LEU A 74 4.22 7.16 -4.91
C LEU A 74 3.61 6.04 -5.73
N VAL A 75 3.53 4.85 -5.15
CA VAL A 75 2.97 3.67 -5.81
C VAL A 75 1.83 3.07 -5.00
N SER A 76 0.98 2.32 -5.67
CA SER A 76 -0.08 1.53 -5.04
C SER A 76 0.17 0.06 -5.29
N VAL A 77 -0.11 -0.78 -4.30
CA VAL A 77 -0.06 -2.23 -4.42
C VAL A 77 -1.47 -2.80 -4.37
N ARG A 78 -1.78 -3.66 -5.32
CA ARG A 78 -3.09 -4.30 -5.44
C ARG A 78 -2.94 -5.81 -5.53
N SER A 79 -3.79 -6.53 -4.83
CA SER A 79 -3.91 -7.96 -5.06
C SER A 79 -4.60 -8.25 -6.40
N GLY A 80 -4.17 -9.34 -7.08
CA GLY A 80 -4.76 -9.74 -8.35
C GLY A 80 -4.59 -11.24 -8.53
N ALA A 81 -5.61 -12.04 -8.16
CA ALA A 81 -5.65 -13.46 -8.46
C ALA A 81 -6.34 -13.72 -9.81
N ARG A 82 -6.26 -14.96 -10.31
CA ARG A 82 -6.97 -15.41 -11.51
C ARG A 82 -8.47 -15.17 -11.42
N ALA A 83 -9.03 -15.40 -10.23
CA ALA A 83 -10.41 -15.09 -9.86
C ALA A 83 -10.44 -14.11 -8.67
N SER A 84 -11.41 -13.21 -8.66
CA SER A 84 -11.65 -12.35 -7.50
C SER A 84 -12.25 -13.18 -6.37
N MET A 85 -11.65 -13.11 -5.19
CA MET A 85 -12.05 -13.93 -4.04
C MET A 85 -12.32 -13.07 -2.81
N PRO A 86 -13.27 -13.46 -1.95
CA PRO A 86 -13.39 -12.88 -0.61
C PRO A 86 -12.10 -13.08 0.19
N GLY A 87 -11.67 -12.07 0.91
CA GLY A 87 -10.43 -12.11 1.71
C GLY A 87 -9.18 -11.71 0.95
N MET A 88 -9.27 -11.37 -0.34
CA MET A 88 -8.17 -10.70 -1.04
C MET A 88 -7.86 -9.37 -0.36
N MET A 89 -6.57 -9.03 -0.33
CA MET A 89 -6.10 -7.79 0.28
C MET A 89 -6.64 -6.56 -0.47
N ASP A 90 -7.07 -5.56 0.28
CA ASP A 90 -7.42 -4.25 -0.26
C ASP A 90 -6.23 -3.55 -0.91
N THR A 91 -6.51 -2.58 -1.76
CA THR A 91 -5.45 -1.76 -2.36
C THR A 91 -4.76 -0.91 -1.31
N ILE A 92 -3.44 -0.98 -1.25
CA ILE A 92 -2.63 -0.07 -0.45
C ILE A 92 -2.22 1.11 -1.33
N LEU A 93 -2.66 2.31 -0.95
CA LEU A 93 -2.35 3.55 -1.66
C LEU A 93 -1.15 4.26 -1.04
N ASN A 94 -0.47 5.05 -1.85
CA ASN A 94 0.55 6.02 -1.39
C ASN A 94 1.77 5.39 -0.70
N LEU A 95 2.20 4.20 -1.11
CA LEU A 95 3.49 3.66 -0.70
C LEU A 95 4.61 4.59 -1.15
N GLY A 96 5.51 4.87 -0.25
CA GLY A 96 6.57 5.87 -0.41
C GLY A 96 6.39 7.10 0.47
N LEU A 97 5.24 7.25 1.13
CA LEU A 97 5.02 8.36 2.06
C LEU A 97 5.85 8.19 3.35
N ASN A 98 6.50 9.27 3.72
CA ASN A 98 7.11 9.53 5.01
C ASN A 98 7.04 11.04 5.28
N GLU A 99 7.51 11.52 6.40
CA GLU A 99 7.40 12.95 6.76
C GLU A 99 8.07 13.87 5.74
N ASP A 100 9.26 13.49 5.21
CA ASP A 100 9.96 14.28 4.20
C ASP A 100 9.13 14.42 2.91
N VAL A 101 8.54 13.32 2.45
CA VAL A 101 7.70 13.30 1.24
C VAL A 101 6.40 14.05 1.47
N VAL A 102 5.78 13.92 2.64
CA VAL A 102 4.55 14.68 2.99
C VAL A 102 4.82 16.18 2.95
N ASN A 103 5.94 16.64 3.49
CA ASN A 103 6.32 18.06 3.45
C ASN A 103 6.51 18.56 2.00
N VAL A 104 7.13 17.77 1.15
CA VAL A 104 7.28 18.08 -0.29
C VAL A 104 5.92 18.17 -0.99
N LEU A 105 5.02 17.22 -0.73
CA LEU A 105 3.67 17.24 -1.29
C LEU A 105 2.86 18.44 -0.79
N ALA A 106 2.98 18.80 0.48
CA ALA A 106 2.34 19.98 1.06
C ALA A 106 2.81 21.25 0.38
N GLU A 107 4.11 21.39 0.16
CA GLU A 107 4.71 22.55 -0.51
C GLU A 107 4.30 22.64 -1.99
N LYS A 108 4.45 21.53 -2.74
CA LYS A 108 4.14 21.48 -4.18
C LYS A 108 2.65 21.68 -4.49
N SER A 109 1.77 21.13 -3.67
CA SER A 109 0.32 21.23 -3.84
C SER A 109 -0.26 22.55 -3.30
N GLY A 110 0.46 23.21 -2.40
CA GLY A 110 -0.09 24.33 -1.63
C GLY A 110 -1.20 23.90 -0.66
N ASN A 111 -1.32 22.61 -0.35
CA ASN A 111 -2.36 22.04 0.48
C ASN A 111 -1.80 21.07 1.52
N ALA A 112 -1.29 21.63 2.62
CA ALA A 112 -0.72 20.87 3.72
C ALA A 112 -1.75 19.91 4.36
N ARG A 113 -3.01 20.35 4.48
CA ARG A 113 -4.07 19.52 5.02
C ARG A 113 -4.25 18.23 4.23
N TRP A 114 -4.32 18.34 2.90
CA TRP A 114 -4.44 17.19 2.03
C TRP A 114 -3.24 16.23 2.17
N ALA A 115 -2.02 16.76 2.20
CA ALA A 115 -0.81 15.95 2.30
C ALA A 115 -0.76 15.17 3.62
N TRP A 116 -1.08 15.80 4.75
CA TRP A 116 -1.13 15.15 6.05
C TRP A 116 -2.30 14.17 6.17
N ASP A 117 -3.45 14.44 5.53
CA ASP A 117 -4.54 13.49 5.46
C ASP A 117 -4.16 12.23 4.67
N CYS A 118 -3.45 12.38 3.56
CA CYS A 118 -2.88 11.24 2.82
C CYS A 118 -1.95 10.40 3.70
N TYR A 119 -1.10 11.04 4.50
CA TYR A 119 -0.16 10.34 5.35
C TYR A 119 -0.85 9.59 6.49
N ARG A 120 -1.77 10.24 7.21
CA ARG A 120 -2.50 9.55 8.29
C ARG A 120 -3.30 8.36 7.77
N ARG A 121 -3.93 8.49 6.59
CA ARG A 121 -4.64 7.39 5.92
C ARG A 121 -3.69 6.26 5.52
N PHE A 122 -2.52 6.59 5.02
CA PHE A 122 -1.50 5.61 4.67
C PHE A 122 -1.06 4.82 5.91
N ILE A 123 -0.78 5.49 7.03
CA ILE A 123 -0.39 4.83 8.28
C ILE A 123 -1.49 3.88 8.74
N GLN A 124 -2.74 4.33 8.75
CA GLN A 124 -3.88 3.51 9.14
C GLN A 124 -4.03 2.29 8.24
N MET A 125 -4.04 2.49 6.92
CA MET A 125 -4.22 1.42 5.95
C MET A 125 -3.07 0.41 5.98
N TYR A 126 -1.83 0.87 6.05
CA TYR A 126 -0.66 0.00 6.18
C TYR A 126 -0.72 -0.82 7.47
N SER A 127 -1.04 -0.18 8.58
CA SER A 127 -1.16 -0.84 9.88
C SER A 127 -2.27 -1.89 9.90
N ASP A 128 -3.44 -1.57 9.35
CA ASP A 128 -4.60 -2.47 9.30
C ASP A 128 -4.38 -3.62 8.30
N VAL A 129 -4.06 -3.30 7.05
CA VAL A 129 -4.07 -4.27 5.95
C VAL A 129 -2.75 -5.04 5.87
N VAL A 130 -1.61 -4.38 6.03
CA VAL A 130 -0.29 -5.02 5.92
C VAL A 130 0.12 -5.69 7.22
N MET A 131 -0.10 -5.03 8.36
CA MET A 131 0.36 -5.49 9.67
C MET A 131 -0.73 -6.06 10.57
N GLU A 132 -1.97 -6.08 10.10
CA GLU A 132 -3.13 -6.68 10.79
C GLU A 132 -3.38 -6.13 12.21
N VAL A 133 -3.05 -4.86 12.43
CA VAL A 133 -3.27 -4.18 13.72
C VAL A 133 -4.76 -3.94 14.01
N GLY A 134 -5.57 -3.79 12.96
CA GLY A 134 -6.99 -3.49 13.08
C GLY A 134 -7.28 -1.99 13.11
N LYS A 135 -8.17 -1.56 12.20
CA LYS A 135 -8.47 -0.14 11.97
C LYS A 135 -9.16 0.55 13.16
N LYS A 136 -9.87 -0.19 14.02
CA LYS A 136 -10.64 0.37 15.13
C LYS A 136 -9.80 1.24 16.08
N TYR A 137 -8.55 0.87 16.33
CA TYR A 137 -7.67 1.64 17.21
C TYR A 137 -7.37 3.03 16.65
N PHE A 138 -7.25 3.12 15.33
CA PHE A 138 -7.03 4.39 14.63
C PHE A 138 -8.30 5.21 14.52
N GLU A 139 -9.45 4.57 14.29
CA GLU A 139 -10.77 5.22 14.27
C GLU A 139 -11.09 5.84 15.63
N GLU A 140 -10.79 5.16 16.73
CA GLU A 140 -10.94 5.70 18.09
C GLU A 140 -10.09 6.96 18.33
N LEU A 141 -8.86 7.00 17.80
CA LEU A 141 -8.01 8.19 17.88
C LEU A 141 -8.56 9.37 17.06
N ILE A 142 -9.12 9.09 15.87
CA ILE A 142 -9.78 10.13 15.06
C ILE A 142 -11.01 10.68 15.79
N ASP A 143 -11.84 9.81 16.30
CA ASP A 143 -13.08 10.21 16.99
C ASP A 143 -12.78 11.02 18.25
N LYS A 144 -11.75 10.64 19.01
CA LYS A 144 -11.29 11.40 20.15
C LYS A 144 -10.81 12.80 19.76
N MET A 145 -10.00 12.91 18.70
CA MET A 145 -9.53 14.20 18.22
C MET A 145 -10.67 15.08 17.75
N LYS A 146 -11.64 14.54 17.00
CA LYS A 146 -12.85 15.27 16.59
C LYS A 146 -13.61 15.80 17.80
N ALA A 147 -13.79 14.99 18.84
CA ALA A 147 -14.45 15.40 20.07
C ALA A 147 -13.68 16.52 20.78
N ASP A 148 -12.36 16.40 20.90
CA ASP A 148 -11.48 17.40 21.54
C ASP A 148 -11.47 18.75 20.79
N ARG A 149 -11.64 18.72 19.46
CA ARG A 149 -11.71 19.92 18.60
C ARG A 149 -13.13 20.45 18.41
N GLY A 150 -14.17 19.72 18.87
CA GLY A 150 -15.56 20.09 18.73
C GLY A 150 -16.07 20.02 17.28
N VAL A 151 -15.48 19.16 16.46
CA VAL A 151 -15.88 18.94 15.06
C VAL A 151 -16.52 17.58 14.86
N LYS A 152 -17.28 17.40 13.77
CA LYS A 152 -17.99 16.17 13.49
C LYS A 152 -17.43 15.37 12.33
N LEU A 153 -16.86 16.05 11.35
CA LEU A 153 -16.35 15.46 10.11
C LEU A 153 -14.83 15.53 10.06
N ASP A 154 -14.20 14.50 9.48
CA ASP A 154 -12.75 14.46 9.30
C ASP A 154 -12.23 15.67 8.48
N VAL A 155 -13.04 16.14 7.52
CA VAL A 155 -12.69 17.30 6.66
C VAL A 155 -12.59 18.61 7.43
N GLU A 156 -13.10 18.69 8.64
CA GLU A 156 -13.03 19.86 9.52
C GLU A 156 -11.73 19.92 10.33
N LEU A 157 -10.96 18.82 10.37
CA LEU A 157 -9.64 18.79 11.01
C LEU A 157 -8.63 19.61 10.20
N THR A 158 -7.79 20.37 10.91
CA THR A 158 -6.75 21.19 10.30
C THR A 158 -5.53 20.37 9.89
N ALA A 159 -4.60 20.98 9.13
CA ALA A 159 -3.32 20.35 8.82
C ALA A 159 -2.53 19.97 10.08
N GLU A 160 -2.53 20.85 11.08
CA GLU A 160 -1.89 20.64 12.38
C GLU A 160 -2.53 19.47 13.14
N ASP A 161 -3.86 19.39 13.14
CA ASP A 161 -4.61 18.28 13.74
C ASP A 161 -4.25 16.95 13.07
N LEU A 162 -4.18 16.93 11.76
CA LEU A 162 -3.83 15.72 10.98
C LEU A 162 -2.36 15.32 11.16
N HIS A 163 -1.46 16.28 11.33
CA HIS A 163 -0.07 16.00 11.69
C HIS A 163 0.01 15.34 13.07
N GLU A 164 -0.64 15.93 14.09
CA GLU A 164 -0.72 15.36 15.44
C GLU A 164 -1.33 13.95 15.40
N LEU A 165 -2.38 13.77 14.63
CA LEU A 165 -3.04 12.47 14.46
C LEU A 165 -2.10 11.43 13.79
N ALA A 166 -1.31 11.83 12.81
CA ALA A 166 -0.30 10.96 12.20
C ALA A 166 0.75 10.50 13.23
N GLU A 167 1.20 11.40 14.11
CA GLU A 167 2.11 11.04 15.20
C GLU A 167 1.47 10.08 16.21
N GLN A 168 0.20 10.28 16.55
CA GLN A 168 -0.55 9.36 17.39
C GLN A 168 -0.71 7.99 16.73
N PHE A 169 -0.94 7.94 15.43
CA PHE A 169 -1.03 6.69 14.66
C PHE A 169 0.30 5.93 14.65
N LYS A 170 1.41 6.62 14.48
CA LYS A 170 2.75 6.00 14.56
C LYS A 170 3.03 5.46 15.97
N ALA A 171 2.62 6.16 17.00
CA ALA A 171 2.74 5.69 18.38
C ALA A 171 1.88 4.44 18.65
N GLU A 172 0.66 4.39 18.13
CA GLU A 172 -0.22 3.22 18.20
C GLU A 172 0.36 2.02 17.46
N TYR A 173 0.89 2.24 16.25
CA TYR A 173 1.61 1.22 15.50
C TYR A 173 2.77 0.64 16.32
N LYS A 174 3.61 1.50 16.89
CA LYS A 174 4.75 1.07 17.72
C LYS A 174 4.31 0.30 18.96
N ALA A 175 3.23 0.72 19.62
CA ALA A 175 2.68 0.02 20.78
C ALA A 175 2.18 -1.39 20.43
N LYS A 176 1.60 -1.58 19.25
CA LYS A 176 1.05 -2.88 18.80
C LYS A 176 2.09 -3.80 18.15
N ILE A 177 3.03 -3.24 17.39
CA ILE A 177 4.01 -4.00 16.59
C ILE A 177 5.34 -4.13 17.33
N GLY A 178 5.70 -3.18 18.19
CA GLY A 178 6.98 -3.16 18.90
C GLY A 178 8.14 -2.58 18.08
N ALA A 179 7.86 -1.97 16.93
CA ALA A 179 8.83 -1.31 16.06
C ALA A 179 8.27 0.00 15.53
N ASP A 180 9.14 0.89 15.10
CA ASP A 180 8.72 2.16 14.48
C ASP A 180 8.00 1.91 13.15
N PHE A 181 7.05 2.78 12.80
CA PHE A 181 6.39 2.75 11.49
C PHE A 181 7.44 2.93 10.38
N PRO A 182 7.44 2.08 9.34
CA PRO A 182 8.48 2.11 8.32
C PRO A 182 8.46 3.43 7.53
N THR A 183 9.61 4.08 7.44
CA THR A 183 9.83 5.32 6.67
C THR A 183 10.57 5.10 5.36
N ASP A 184 11.25 3.97 5.21
CA ASP A 184 11.90 3.59 3.96
C ASP A 184 10.84 3.11 2.95
N PRO A 185 10.71 3.78 1.78
CA PRO A 185 9.77 3.39 0.74
C PRO A 185 9.92 1.94 0.27
N LYS A 186 11.15 1.44 0.17
CA LYS A 186 11.41 0.05 -0.23
C LYS A 186 10.92 -0.95 0.81
N GLU A 187 11.13 -0.67 2.09
CA GLU A 187 10.62 -1.50 3.18
C GLU A 187 9.09 -1.52 3.17
N GLN A 188 8.44 -0.37 2.96
CA GLN A 188 6.99 -0.27 2.83
C GLN A 188 6.48 -1.10 1.65
N LEU A 189 7.12 -0.99 0.50
CA LEU A 189 6.76 -1.75 -0.71
C LEU A 189 6.87 -3.25 -0.48
N MET A 190 7.98 -3.71 0.07
CA MET A 190 8.20 -5.13 0.32
C MET A 190 7.23 -5.69 1.36
N GLY A 191 6.91 -4.92 2.40
CA GLY A 191 5.88 -5.26 3.37
C GLY A 191 4.50 -5.46 2.72
N ALA A 192 4.11 -4.54 1.83
CA ALA A 192 2.86 -4.63 1.08
C ALA A 192 2.82 -5.83 0.12
N ILE A 193 3.89 -6.10 -0.60
CA ILE A 193 3.98 -7.27 -1.51
C ILE A 193 3.86 -8.58 -0.72
N LYS A 194 4.58 -8.71 0.39
CA LYS A 194 4.46 -9.89 1.27
C LYS A 194 3.05 -10.05 1.82
N ALA A 195 2.37 -8.96 2.16
CA ALA A 195 1.00 -9.01 2.63
C ALA A 195 0.03 -9.50 1.54
N VAL A 196 0.21 -9.09 0.28
CA VAL A 196 -0.54 -9.64 -0.86
C VAL A 196 -0.32 -11.15 -0.97
N PHE A 197 0.91 -11.60 -0.93
CA PHE A 197 1.21 -13.04 -1.01
C PHE A 197 0.61 -13.81 0.16
N ARG A 198 0.70 -13.30 1.39
CA ARG A 198 0.07 -13.92 2.56
C ARG A 198 -1.46 -13.99 2.47
N SER A 199 -2.09 -13.03 1.82
CA SER A 199 -3.55 -13.02 1.67
C SER A 199 -4.09 -14.20 0.85
N TRP A 200 -3.25 -14.83 0.03
CA TRP A 200 -3.59 -16.08 -0.68
C TRP A 200 -3.93 -17.21 0.29
N ASP A 201 -3.26 -17.28 1.42
CA ASP A 201 -3.47 -18.30 2.47
C ASP A 201 -4.39 -17.82 3.61
N ASN A 202 -5.18 -16.80 3.35
CA ASN A 202 -6.19 -16.31 4.28
C ASN A 202 -7.32 -17.36 4.45
N PRO A 203 -7.86 -17.60 5.66
CA PRO A 203 -8.93 -18.58 5.88
C PRO A 203 -10.13 -18.41 4.96
N ARG A 204 -10.57 -17.17 4.71
CA ARG A 204 -11.67 -16.88 3.78
C ARG A 204 -11.34 -17.25 2.34
N ALA A 205 -10.13 -16.96 1.89
CA ALA A 205 -9.66 -17.32 0.56
C ALA A 205 -9.55 -18.84 0.40
N ASN A 206 -9.06 -19.53 1.42
CA ASN A 206 -8.94 -20.99 1.43
C ASN A 206 -10.32 -21.68 1.30
N VAL A 207 -11.30 -21.23 2.09
CA VAL A 207 -12.68 -21.75 2.01
C VAL A 207 -13.25 -21.50 0.61
N TYR A 208 -13.14 -20.28 0.10
CA TYR A 208 -13.67 -19.94 -1.23
C TYR A 208 -13.04 -20.76 -2.34
N ARG A 209 -11.71 -20.95 -2.31
CA ARG A 209 -11.01 -21.75 -3.31
C ARG A 209 -11.46 -23.20 -3.28
N ARG A 210 -11.55 -23.78 -2.08
CA ARG A 210 -12.05 -25.15 -1.91
C ARG A 210 -13.46 -25.32 -2.47
N ASP A 211 -14.35 -24.37 -2.17
CA ASP A 211 -15.77 -24.45 -2.55
C ASP A 211 -16.03 -24.15 -4.04
N ASN A 212 -15.04 -23.59 -4.73
CA ASN A 212 -15.11 -23.25 -6.17
C ASN A 212 -14.07 -23.98 -7.03
N ASP A 213 -13.38 -24.97 -6.49
CA ASP A 213 -12.36 -25.77 -7.19
C ASP A 213 -11.25 -24.90 -7.86
N ILE A 214 -10.75 -23.89 -7.15
CA ILE A 214 -9.69 -22.97 -7.60
C ILE A 214 -8.35 -23.29 -6.92
#